data_4c32d5997afceb2e1ef577e9e2fd9e46
#
_entry.id   4c32d5997afceb2e1ef577e9e2fd9e46
#
_cell.length_a   1.000
_cell.length_b   1.000
_cell.length_c   1.000
_cell.angle_alpha   90.00
_cell.angle_beta   90.00
_cell.angle_gamma   90.00
#
_symmetry.space_group_name_H-M   'P 1'
#
loop_
_entity.id
_entity.type
_entity.pdbx_description
1 polymer ?
#
loop_
_entity_poly.entity_id
_entity_poly.type
_entity_poly.pdbx_seq_one_letter_code
_entity_poly.pdbx_strand_id
1 'polypeptide(L)'
;MILIVGTVRLPAENLDSARPIMKRMIEASRAETGCIEYTYAQDVFELGLIHVKELWQDRISLEKHFASDHIAQWRSHWPELRITDHNLVRYEVSAPEIT
;
A
#
# COMPACT_ATOMS: atom_id res chain seq x y z
N MET A 1 0.41 -17.58 2.15
CA MET A 1 0.76 -16.17 1.97
C MET A 1 -0.49 -15.31 1.93
N ILE A 2 -0.34 -14.03 2.18
CA ILE A 2 -1.45 -13.08 2.15
C ILE A 2 -1.20 -12.07 1.02
N LEU A 3 -2.14 -11.98 0.09
CA LEU A 3 -2.15 -11.00 -0.99
C LEU A 3 -3.17 -9.91 -0.67
N ILE A 4 -2.75 -8.65 -0.76
CA ILE A 4 -3.65 -7.51 -0.66
C ILE A 4 -3.64 -6.79 -2.01
N VAL A 5 -4.82 -6.56 -2.56
CA VAL A 5 -4.99 -5.81 -3.80
C VAL A 5 -6.16 -4.85 -3.67
N GLY A 6 -6.07 -3.75 -4.36
CA GLY A 6 -7.13 -2.77 -4.41
C GLY A 6 -6.63 -1.40 -4.84
N THR A 7 -7.37 -0.38 -4.45
CA THR A 7 -7.08 0.99 -4.86
C THR A 7 -7.27 1.97 -3.71
N VAL A 8 -6.60 3.11 -3.81
CA VAL A 8 -6.89 4.31 -3.04
C VAL A 8 -7.00 5.47 -4.02
N ARG A 9 -7.73 6.52 -3.63
CA ARG A 9 -7.90 7.72 -4.46
C ARG A 9 -7.46 8.96 -3.71
N LEU A 10 -6.90 9.90 -4.45
CA LEU A 10 -6.67 11.26 -3.97
C LEU A 10 -6.84 12.23 -5.15
N PRO A 11 -7.13 13.52 -4.86
CA PRO A 11 -7.19 14.51 -5.93
C PRO A 11 -5.87 14.59 -6.70
N ALA A 12 -5.95 14.73 -8.02
CA ALA A 12 -4.77 14.78 -8.88
C ALA A 12 -3.78 15.87 -8.44
N GLU A 13 -4.28 17.02 -7.98
CA GLU A 13 -3.44 18.13 -7.50
C GLU A 13 -2.65 17.81 -6.25
N ASN A 14 -3.02 16.77 -5.50
CA ASN A 14 -2.31 16.34 -4.30
C ASN A 14 -1.26 15.25 -4.57
N LEU A 15 -1.19 14.73 -5.79
CA LEU A 15 -0.32 13.60 -6.12
C LEU A 15 1.15 13.92 -5.88
N ASP A 16 1.61 15.09 -6.30
CA ASP A 16 3.01 15.47 -6.12
C ASP A 16 3.38 15.62 -4.64
N SER A 17 2.48 16.17 -3.82
CA SER A 17 2.69 16.26 -2.38
C SER A 17 2.70 14.89 -1.71
N ALA A 18 1.89 13.97 -2.20
CA ALA A 18 1.78 12.62 -1.65
C ALA A 18 2.98 11.73 -1.97
N ARG A 19 3.64 11.92 -3.11
CA ARG A 19 4.72 11.03 -3.58
C ARG A 19 5.83 10.80 -2.56
N PRO A 20 6.46 11.84 -1.97
CA PRO A 20 7.52 11.60 -1.00
C PRO A 20 7.02 10.91 0.26
N ILE A 21 5.79 11.17 0.67
CA ILE A 21 5.16 10.53 1.83
C ILE A 21 4.92 9.05 1.53
N MET A 22 4.32 8.74 0.38
CA MET A 22 4.12 7.37 -0.07
C MET A 22 5.44 6.61 -0.20
N LYS A 23 6.44 7.26 -0.79
CA LYS A 23 7.76 6.64 -0.99
C LYS A 23 8.38 6.19 0.33
N ARG A 24 8.37 7.04 1.36
CA ARG A 24 8.90 6.69 2.68
C ARG A 24 8.16 5.50 3.28
N MET A 25 6.84 5.50 3.20
CA MET A 25 6.01 4.42 3.71
C MET A 25 6.29 3.11 2.96
N ILE A 26 6.38 3.16 1.64
CA ILE A 26 6.66 1.99 0.80
C ILE A 26 8.04 1.42 1.11
N GLU A 27 9.07 2.25 1.19
CA GLU A 27 10.42 1.80 1.49
C GLU A 27 10.50 1.13 2.86
N ALA A 28 9.87 1.72 3.88
CA ALA A 28 9.81 1.16 5.23
C ALA A 28 9.05 -0.18 5.24
N SER A 29 7.95 -0.28 4.50
CA SER A 29 7.17 -1.51 4.37
C SER A 29 7.96 -2.63 3.70
N ARG A 30 8.67 -2.30 2.62
CA ARG A 30 9.53 -3.27 1.92
C ARG A 30 10.67 -3.80 2.78
N ALA A 31 11.11 -3.04 3.77
CA ALA A 31 12.15 -3.44 4.71
C ALA A 31 11.65 -4.36 5.83
N GLU A 32 10.34 -4.50 5.99
CA GLU A 32 9.75 -5.36 7.01
C GLU A 32 10.02 -6.84 6.73
N THR A 33 10.32 -7.60 7.81
CA THR A 33 10.42 -9.06 7.71
C THR A 33 9.08 -9.63 7.26
N GLY A 34 9.12 -10.49 6.24
CA GLY A 34 7.91 -11.13 5.70
C GLY A 34 7.19 -10.33 4.63
N CYS A 35 7.64 -9.13 4.31
CA CYS A 35 7.14 -8.39 3.15
C CYS A 35 7.82 -8.93 1.89
N ILE A 36 7.03 -9.56 1.01
CA ILE A 36 7.54 -10.12 -0.25
C ILE A 36 7.41 -9.07 -1.37
N GLU A 37 6.29 -8.35 -1.40
CA GLU A 37 6.06 -7.32 -2.40
C GLU A 37 5.21 -6.20 -1.78
N TYR A 38 5.51 -4.96 -2.14
CA TYR A 38 4.74 -3.80 -1.71
C TYR A 38 4.83 -2.73 -2.79
N THR A 39 3.72 -2.48 -3.48
CA THR A 39 3.71 -1.61 -4.66
C THR A 39 2.48 -0.71 -4.67
N TYR A 40 2.73 0.57 -4.91
CA TYR A 40 1.70 1.57 -5.22
C TYR A 40 2.00 2.07 -6.62
N ALA A 41 0.99 2.09 -7.49
CA ALA A 41 1.17 2.49 -8.89
C ALA A 41 0.02 3.37 -9.37
N GLN A 42 0.37 4.50 -9.96
CA GLN A 42 -0.59 5.42 -10.57
C GLN A 42 -1.25 4.74 -11.78
N ASP A 43 -2.58 4.80 -11.83
CA ASP A 43 -3.34 4.29 -12.98
C ASP A 43 -2.93 5.01 -14.26
N VAL A 44 -2.90 4.27 -15.37
CA VAL A 44 -2.47 4.81 -16.67
C VAL A 44 -3.44 5.88 -17.19
N PHE A 45 -4.73 5.74 -16.89
CA PHE A 45 -5.78 6.60 -17.43
C PHE A 45 -6.26 7.68 -16.45
N GLU A 46 -6.29 7.39 -15.16
CA GLU A 46 -6.92 8.26 -14.16
C GLU A 46 -5.93 8.75 -13.13
N LEU A 47 -5.58 10.04 -13.18
CA LEU A 47 -4.69 10.66 -12.21
C LEU A 47 -5.33 10.63 -10.81
N GLY A 48 -4.56 10.21 -9.81
CA GLY A 48 -5.05 10.10 -8.44
C GLY A 48 -5.68 8.77 -8.10
N LEU A 49 -5.85 7.88 -9.07
CA LEU A 49 -6.23 6.49 -8.82
C LEU A 49 -4.95 5.67 -8.67
N ILE A 50 -4.72 5.16 -7.46
CA ILE A 50 -3.50 4.43 -7.12
C ILE A 50 -3.84 2.96 -6.90
N HIS A 51 -3.21 2.08 -7.67
CA HIS A 51 -3.33 0.64 -7.48
C HIS A 51 -2.35 0.18 -6.41
N VAL A 52 -2.83 -0.65 -5.49
CA VAL A 52 -2.04 -1.18 -4.39
C VAL A 52 -1.95 -2.69 -4.52
N LYS A 53 -0.72 -3.21 -4.39
CA LYS A 53 -0.48 -4.65 -4.34
C LYS A 53 0.54 -4.93 -3.26
N GLU A 54 0.17 -5.82 -2.32
CA GLU A 54 1.04 -6.24 -1.24
C GLU A 54 1.02 -7.77 -1.16
N LEU A 55 2.19 -8.36 -0.98
CA LEU A 55 2.30 -9.80 -0.74
C LEU A 55 3.11 -10.02 0.53
N TRP A 56 2.52 -10.74 1.48
CA TRP A 56 3.09 -11.01 2.79
C TRP A 56 3.26 -12.51 2.99
N GLN A 57 4.36 -12.87 3.63
CA GLN A 57 4.70 -14.28 3.91
C GLN A 57 3.60 -14.98 4.72
N ASP A 58 3.04 -14.28 5.73
CA ASP A 58 2.04 -14.82 6.64
C ASP A 58 1.23 -13.69 7.31
N ARG A 59 0.22 -14.09 8.10
CA ARG A 59 -0.63 -13.14 8.83
C ARG A 59 0.13 -12.38 9.91
N ILE A 60 1.08 -13.01 10.56
CA ILE A 60 1.85 -12.39 11.65
C ILE A 60 2.65 -11.20 11.10
N SER A 61 3.31 -11.38 9.95
CA SER A 61 4.03 -10.30 9.28
C SER A 61 3.12 -9.13 8.91
N LEU A 62 1.94 -9.43 8.38
CA LEU A 62 0.95 -8.41 8.03
C LEU A 62 0.43 -7.67 9.28
N GLU A 63 0.17 -8.37 10.36
CA GLU A 63 -0.27 -7.75 11.62
C GLU A 63 0.77 -6.78 12.17
N LYS A 64 2.04 -7.16 12.10
CA LYS A 64 3.14 -6.26 12.50
C LYS A 64 3.18 -5.02 11.61
N HIS A 65 2.94 -5.18 10.31
CA HIS A 65 2.85 -4.05 9.38
C HIS A 65 1.76 -3.06 9.80
N PHE A 66 0.57 -3.56 10.11
CA PHE A 66 -0.54 -2.69 10.54
C PHE A 66 -0.24 -1.97 11.86
N ALA A 67 0.59 -2.53 12.72
CA ALA A 67 0.99 -1.92 13.99
C ALA A 67 2.21 -1.02 13.86
N SER A 68 2.79 -0.87 12.68
CA SER A 68 4.03 -0.13 12.48
C SER A 68 3.84 1.38 12.53
N ASP A 69 4.92 2.07 12.92
CA ASP A 69 4.95 3.54 12.96
C ASP A 69 4.78 4.14 11.57
N HIS A 70 5.38 3.55 10.55
CA HIS A 70 5.30 4.10 9.20
C HIS A 70 3.89 4.01 8.61
N ILE A 71 3.11 3.00 8.96
CA ILE A 71 1.70 2.95 8.56
C ILE A 71 0.88 3.99 9.31
N ALA A 72 1.12 4.16 10.62
CA ALA A 72 0.45 5.19 11.40
C ALA A 72 0.75 6.60 10.84
N GLN A 73 2.00 6.87 10.49
CA GLN A 73 2.41 8.14 9.88
C GLN A 73 1.74 8.34 8.52
N TRP A 74 1.72 7.32 7.67
CA TRP A 74 1.06 7.37 6.36
C TRP A 74 -0.42 7.74 6.51
N ARG A 75 -1.13 7.05 7.38
CA ARG A 75 -2.55 7.31 7.63
C ARG A 75 -2.81 8.67 8.25
N SER A 76 -1.87 9.21 9.03
CA SER A 76 -2.01 10.55 9.61
C SER A 76 -2.06 11.65 8.55
N HIS A 77 -1.49 11.42 7.38
CA HIS A 77 -1.51 12.37 6.25
C HIS A 77 -2.77 12.27 5.39
N TRP A 78 -3.58 11.24 5.57
CA TRP A 78 -4.74 11.00 4.70
C TRP A 78 -5.75 12.16 4.67
N PRO A 79 -6.11 12.77 5.81
CA PRO A 79 -7.05 13.90 5.75
C PRO A 79 -6.55 15.07 4.93
N GLU A 80 -5.29 15.49 5.10
CA GLU A 80 -4.72 16.62 4.37
C GLU A 80 -4.52 16.32 2.89
N LEU A 81 -4.15 15.09 2.56
CA LEU A 81 -3.99 14.63 1.17
C LEU A 81 -5.33 14.30 0.52
N ARG A 82 -6.40 14.24 1.31
CA ARG A 82 -7.74 13.89 0.88
C ARG A 82 -7.80 12.51 0.24
N ILE A 83 -7.10 11.56 0.84
CA ILE A 83 -7.15 10.16 0.42
C ILE A 83 -8.48 9.57 0.82
N THR A 84 -9.17 8.99 -0.16
CA THR A 84 -10.48 8.38 -0.02
C THR A 84 -10.51 7.04 -0.75
N ASP A 85 -11.66 6.37 -0.69
CA ASP A 85 -11.89 5.11 -1.42
C ASP A 85 -10.78 4.08 -1.19
N HIS A 86 -10.40 3.93 0.09
CA HIS A 86 -9.46 2.92 0.53
C HIS A 86 -10.14 1.55 0.40
N ASN A 87 -9.97 0.94 -0.76
CA ASN A 87 -10.68 -0.26 -1.18
C ASN A 87 -9.70 -1.40 -1.38
N LEU A 88 -9.12 -1.89 -0.27
CA LEU A 88 -8.16 -2.98 -0.28
C LEU A 88 -8.80 -4.27 0.20
N VAL A 89 -8.55 -5.36 -0.51
CA VAL A 89 -9.10 -6.68 -0.22
C VAL A 89 -7.97 -7.66 0.05
N ARG A 90 -8.13 -8.45 1.10
CA ARG A 90 -7.17 -9.46 1.54
C ARG A 90 -7.58 -10.84 1.02
N TYR A 91 -6.62 -11.56 0.47
CA TYR A 91 -6.79 -12.95 0.02
C TYR A 91 -5.70 -13.83 0.63
N GLU A 92 -6.07 -15.04 1.01
CA GLU A 92 -5.08 -16.08 1.28
C GLU A 92 -4.74 -16.76 -0.05
N VAL A 93 -3.44 -16.90 -0.31
CA VAL A 93 -2.95 -17.48 -1.57
C VAL A 93 -1.92 -18.55 -1.29
N SER A 94 -1.83 -19.52 -2.18
CA SER A 94 -0.79 -20.54 -2.13
C SER A 94 0.54 -19.98 -2.68
N ALA A 95 1.59 -20.80 -2.65
CA ALA A 95 2.90 -20.42 -3.16
C ALA A 95 2.81 -19.97 -4.62
N PRO A 96 3.54 -18.92 -5.01
CA PRO A 96 3.51 -18.42 -6.38
C PRO A 96 4.12 -19.42 -7.35
N GLU A 97 3.55 -19.50 -8.55
CA GLU A 97 4.09 -20.26 -9.67
C GLU A 97 4.45 -19.29 -10.78
N ILE A 98 5.65 -19.43 -11.33
CA ILE A 98 6.07 -18.62 -12.48
C ILE A 98 5.38 -19.15 -13.72
N THR A 99 4.75 -18.24 -14.44
CA THR A 99 4.03 -18.58 -15.66
C THR A 99 4.83 -18.29 -16.93
#